data_d58d0a4dfbf96810ae1c31cc95760318
#
_entry.id   d58d0a4dfbf96810ae1c31cc95760318
#
_cell.length_a   1.000
_cell.length_b   1.000
_cell.length_c   1.000
_cell.angle_alpha   90.00
_cell.angle_beta   90.00
_cell.angle_gamma   90.00
#
_symmetry.space_group_name_H-M   'P 1'
#
loop_
_entity.id
_entity.type
_entity.pdbx_description
1 polymer ?
#
loop_
_entity_poly.entity_id
_entity_poly.type
_entity_poly.pdbx_seq_one_letter_code
_entity_poly.pdbx_strand_id
1 'polypeptide(L)'
;MIATILPGSADFHAVGYNEHKVYQGKATLLEIQNFGGLENEEQLTARQLVRYLQLYSSQNSRIQKPQFHVAISCKGHEYTEAQLLDFAHRYLKEMGYREPGQPLLIYSHHDTDNAHLHIVTSRVAPDGHKIQHDHERRRSQVVIDRLLGTDRTQKTEQDLEAAKQYRFASFAQFKAVMGSMGYEVFQKDGNVFIKQGGRIQKKLPQAEIEALFKKGYQDKARNRQLRAYLKKYRDVCANKEELQKEMKK
;
A
#
# COMPACT_ATOMS: atom_id res chain seq x y z
N MET A 1 -0.43 5.96 -0.34
CA MET A 1 0.78 5.22 -0.74
C MET A 1 0.76 3.81 -0.17
N ILE A 2 1.24 2.80 -0.90
CA ILE A 2 1.25 1.39 -0.52
C ILE A 2 2.62 0.81 -0.89
N ALA A 3 3.21 0.01 0.02
CA ALA A 3 4.35 -0.84 -0.32
C ALA A 3 3.93 -2.31 -0.31
N THR A 4 4.21 -3.00 -1.40
CA THR A 4 3.94 -4.43 -1.56
C THR A 4 5.27 -5.17 -1.65
N ILE A 5 5.61 -5.94 -0.60
CA ILE A 5 6.79 -6.80 -0.61
C ILE A 5 6.46 -8.07 -1.40
N LEU A 6 7.14 -8.22 -2.50
CA LEU A 6 6.99 -9.33 -3.45
C LEU A 6 7.79 -10.57 -2.98
N PRO A 7 7.50 -11.76 -3.51
CA PRO A 7 8.23 -12.98 -3.13
C PRO A 7 9.74 -12.85 -3.36
N GLY A 8 10.52 -13.31 -2.39
CA GLY A 8 11.97 -13.44 -2.54
C GLY A 8 12.33 -14.60 -3.44
N SER A 9 13.48 -14.52 -4.11
CA SER A 9 14.05 -15.58 -4.92
C SER A 9 15.56 -15.76 -4.66
N ALA A 10 16.10 -16.88 -5.10
CA ALA A 10 17.54 -17.14 -5.05
C ALA A 10 18.27 -16.55 -6.27
N ASP A 11 17.57 -16.43 -7.38
CA ASP A 11 18.07 -16.10 -8.71
C ASP A 11 17.92 -14.63 -9.11
N PHE A 12 17.35 -13.80 -8.25
CA PHE A 12 17.10 -12.39 -8.54
C PHE A 12 16.30 -12.12 -9.84
N HIS A 13 15.32 -12.99 -10.15
CA HIS A 13 14.50 -12.87 -11.35
C HIS A 13 13.79 -11.52 -11.47
N ALA A 14 13.59 -10.79 -10.36
CA ALA A 14 13.02 -9.44 -10.38
C ALA A 14 13.84 -8.47 -11.23
N VAL A 15 15.17 -8.63 -11.28
CA VAL A 15 16.05 -7.81 -12.13
C VAL A 15 15.71 -8.05 -13.60
N GLY A 16 15.69 -9.31 -14.04
CA GLY A 16 15.37 -9.65 -15.44
C GLY A 16 13.98 -9.15 -15.85
N TYR A 17 13.00 -9.23 -14.95
CA TYR A 17 11.66 -8.70 -15.18
C TYR A 17 11.67 -7.18 -15.41
N ASN A 18 12.33 -6.42 -14.53
CA ASN A 18 12.40 -4.96 -14.64
C ASN A 18 13.19 -4.51 -15.87
N GLU A 19 14.35 -5.13 -16.13
CA GLU A 19 15.17 -4.84 -17.31
C GLU A 19 14.42 -5.12 -18.63
N HIS A 20 13.63 -6.20 -18.66
CA HIS A 20 12.77 -6.46 -19.81
C HIS A 20 11.73 -5.34 -20.03
N LYS A 21 11.17 -4.81 -18.96
CA LYS A 21 10.26 -3.66 -19.04
C LYS A 21 10.97 -2.37 -19.49
N VAL A 22 12.21 -2.15 -19.06
CA VAL A 22 13.05 -1.05 -19.55
C VAL A 22 13.27 -1.19 -21.07
N TYR A 23 13.64 -2.38 -21.52
CA TYR A 23 13.78 -2.67 -22.96
C TYR A 23 12.51 -2.40 -23.76
N GLN A 24 11.33 -2.66 -23.17
CA GLN A 24 10.02 -2.39 -23.80
C GLN A 24 9.61 -0.91 -23.73
N GLY A 25 10.38 -0.01 -23.11
CA GLY A 25 10.00 1.38 -22.88
C GLY A 25 8.87 1.56 -21.84
N LYS A 26 8.58 0.53 -21.03
CA LYS A 26 7.53 0.53 -20.00
C LYS A 26 8.06 0.84 -18.60
N ALA A 27 9.36 0.89 -18.44
CA ALA A 27 10.04 1.26 -17.21
C ALA A 27 11.31 2.02 -17.50
N THR A 28 11.83 2.71 -16.50
CA THR A 28 13.12 3.38 -16.51
C THR A 28 13.93 2.95 -15.29
N LEU A 29 15.19 2.56 -15.48
CA LEU A 29 16.11 2.38 -14.37
C LEU A 29 16.52 3.77 -13.86
N LEU A 30 16.02 4.14 -12.67
CA LEU A 30 16.29 5.45 -12.07
C LEU A 30 17.59 5.48 -11.31
N GLU A 31 17.92 4.37 -10.67
CA GLU A 31 19.04 4.33 -9.74
C GLU A 31 19.70 2.96 -9.72
N ILE A 32 21.03 2.99 -9.77
CA ILE A 32 21.91 1.86 -9.53
C ILE A 32 22.96 2.31 -8.53
N GLN A 33 23.09 1.63 -7.39
CA GLN A 33 24.03 1.98 -6.32
C GLN A 33 24.79 0.76 -5.80
N ASN A 34 26.07 0.97 -5.49
CA ASN A 34 26.93 -0.01 -4.81
C ASN A 34 27.11 -1.34 -5.59
N PHE A 35 27.29 -1.26 -6.90
CA PHE A 35 27.56 -2.39 -7.79
C PHE A 35 29.06 -2.54 -8.15
N GLY A 36 29.96 -2.03 -7.28
CA GLY A 36 31.40 -2.26 -7.42
C GLY A 36 32.02 -1.64 -8.67
N GLY A 37 31.47 -0.52 -9.14
CA GLY A 37 31.95 0.19 -10.34
C GLY A 37 31.19 -0.18 -11.61
N LEU A 38 30.33 -1.20 -11.61
CA LEU A 38 29.47 -1.54 -12.75
C LEU A 38 28.52 -0.39 -13.09
N GLU A 39 28.14 0.44 -12.11
CA GLU A 39 27.31 1.64 -12.30
C GLU A 39 27.89 2.66 -13.26
N ASN A 40 29.20 2.57 -13.56
CA ASN A 40 29.90 3.44 -14.49
C ASN A 40 30.01 2.86 -15.92
N GLU A 41 29.51 1.65 -16.16
CA GLU A 41 29.51 1.04 -17.49
C GLU A 41 28.41 1.61 -18.35
N GLU A 42 28.72 1.95 -19.60
CA GLU A 42 27.75 2.52 -20.55
C GLU A 42 26.63 1.54 -20.96
N GLN A 43 26.91 0.24 -20.89
CA GLN A 43 25.97 -0.83 -21.26
C GLN A 43 25.94 -1.95 -20.22
N LEU A 44 25.11 -1.77 -19.20
CA LEU A 44 24.86 -2.79 -18.22
C LEU A 44 23.82 -3.80 -18.73
N THR A 45 24.09 -5.06 -18.53
CA THR A 45 23.15 -6.15 -18.84
C THR A 45 22.48 -6.65 -17.57
N ALA A 46 21.21 -7.08 -17.68
CA ALA A 46 20.50 -7.75 -16.59
C ALA A 46 21.32 -8.92 -15.99
N ARG A 47 22.07 -9.63 -16.82
CA ARG A 47 22.93 -10.76 -16.39
C ARG A 47 24.06 -10.31 -15.46
N GLN A 48 24.69 -9.18 -15.74
CA GLN A 48 25.75 -8.61 -14.89
C GLN A 48 25.19 -8.18 -13.55
N LEU A 49 24.05 -7.47 -13.54
CA LEU A 49 23.36 -7.06 -12.32
C LEU A 49 22.94 -8.24 -11.44
N VAL A 50 22.33 -9.26 -12.05
CA VAL A 50 21.95 -10.51 -11.35
C VAL A 50 23.19 -11.21 -10.79
N ARG A 51 24.25 -11.34 -11.59
CA ARG A 51 25.49 -12.00 -11.15
C ARG A 51 26.12 -11.28 -9.96
N TYR A 52 26.15 -9.95 -10.00
CA TYR A 52 26.64 -9.16 -8.89
C TYR A 52 25.83 -9.39 -7.61
N LEU A 53 24.49 -9.31 -7.68
CA LEU A 53 23.62 -9.52 -6.54
C LEU A 53 23.73 -10.94 -5.97
N GLN A 54 23.90 -11.94 -6.82
CA GLN A 54 24.16 -13.33 -6.38
C GLN A 54 25.51 -13.45 -5.65
N LEU A 55 26.57 -12.88 -6.23
CA LEU A 55 27.91 -12.89 -5.63
C LEU A 55 27.92 -12.14 -4.28
N TYR A 56 27.33 -10.93 -4.26
CA TYR A 56 27.18 -10.17 -3.03
C TYR A 56 26.42 -10.96 -1.95
N SER A 57 25.32 -11.59 -2.33
CA SER A 57 24.49 -12.35 -1.38
C SER A 57 25.12 -13.65 -0.92
N SER A 58 26.10 -14.18 -1.63
CA SER A 58 26.82 -15.41 -1.27
C SER A 58 27.67 -15.28 0.01
N GLN A 59 27.88 -14.06 0.50
CA GLN A 59 28.48 -13.78 1.81
C GLN A 59 27.70 -14.46 2.96
N ASN A 60 26.42 -14.76 2.74
CA ASN A 60 25.61 -15.52 3.71
C ASN A 60 24.82 -16.63 3.03
N SER A 61 25.44 -17.80 2.89
CA SER A 61 24.84 -18.99 2.25
C SER A 61 23.62 -19.57 2.98
N ARG A 62 23.37 -19.16 4.23
CA ARG A 62 22.18 -19.60 5.00
C ARG A 62 20.89 -18.94 4.49
N ILE A 63 21.01 -17.85 3.73
CA ILE A 63 19.84 -17.13 3.20
C ILE A 63 19.47 -17.69 1.84
N GLN A 64 18.48 -18.59 1.81
CA GLN A 64 18.05 -19.31 0.60
C GLN A 64 17.36 -18.42 -0.45
N LYS A 65 16.74 -17.33 -0.04
CA LYS A 65 16.02 -16.37 -0.91
C LYS A 65 16.49 -14.95 -0.62
N PRO A 66 17.70 -14.59 -1.07
CA PRO A 66 18.33 -13.32 -0.73
C PRO A 66 17.67 -12.11 -1.42
N GLN A 67 16.92 -12.28 -2.49
CA GLN A 67 16.24 -11.15 -3.14
C GLN A 67 15.24 -10.48 -2.19
N PHE A 68 15.38 -9.18 -1.97
CA PHE A 68 14.34 -8.31 -1.50
C PHE A 68 13.80 -7.52 -2.69
N HIS A 69 12.49 -7.64 -2.92
CA HIS A 69 11.80 -6.93 -3.99
C HIS A 69 10.53 -6.29 -3.42
N VAL A 70 10.42 -4.98 -3.54
CA VAL A 70 9.25 -4.22 -3.09
C VAL A 70 8.78 -3.27 -4.18
N ALA A 71 7.46 -3.21 -4.37
CA ALA A 71 6.81 -2.21 -5.19
C ALA A 71 6.19 -1.13 -4.28
N ILE A 72 6.53 0.15 -4.51
CA ILE A 72 5.94 1.30 -3.83
C ILE A 72 5.09 2.05 -4.83
N SER A 73 3.80 2.18 -4.56
CA SER A 73 2.85 2.84 -5.46
C SER A 73 2.02 3.91 -4.75
N CYS A 74 1.63 4.95 -5.49
CA CYS A 74 0.63 5.92 -5.08
C CYS A 74 -0.60 5.84 -5.99
N LYS A 75 -1.70 6.44 -5.60
CA LYS A 75 -2.90 6.51 -6.42
C LYS A 75 -2.71 7.56 -7.53
N GLY A 76 -2.93 7.14 -8.78
CA GLY A 76 -2.70 8.03 -9.92
C GLY A 76 -1.30 8.63 -9.91
N HIS A 77 -1.22 9.94 -10.07
CA HIS A 77 0.02 10.74 -10.06
C HIS A 77 0.05 11.73 -8.88
N GLU A 78 -0.44 11.33 -7.69
CA GLU A 78 -0.41 12.17 -6.47
C GLU A 78 1.02 12.59 -6.07
N TYR A 79 2.03 11.81 -6.47
CA TYR A 79 3.45 12.06 -6.25
C TYR A 79 4.20 12.06 -7.57
N THR A 80 5.14 12.98 -7.72
CA THR A 80 6.09 12.94 -8.82
C THR A 80 7.09 11.79 -8.64
N GLU A 81 7.77 11.39 -9.71
CA GLU A 81 8.81 10.37 -9.66
C GLU A 81 9.91 10.71 -8.65
N ALA A 82 10.36 11.96 -8.60
CA ALA A 82 11.36 12.43 -7.63
C ALA A 82 10.85 12.31 -6.18
N GLN A 83 9.57 12.62 -5.92
CA GLN A 83 8.97 12.48 -4.59
C GLN A 83 8.83 11.02 -4.19
N LEU A 84 8.48 10.13 -5.14
CA LEU A 84 8.43 8.69 -4.89
C LEU A 84 9.82 8.14 -4.61
N LEU A 85 10.84 8.59 -5.32
CA LEU A 85 12.23 8.20 -5.11
C LEU A 85 12.74 8.62 -3.72
N ASP A 86 12.51 9.86 -3.31
CA ASP A 86 12.83 10.32 -1.95
C ASP A 86 12.11 9.49 -0.88
N PHE A 87 10.83 9.24 -1.09
CA PHE A 87 10.06 8.37 -0.20
C PHE A 87 10.64 6.94 -0.14
N ALA A 88 11.03 6.38 -1.28
CA ALA A 88 11.63 5.05 -1.35
C ALA A 88 12.95 4.98 -0.56
N HIS A 89 13.78 6.00 -0.65
CA HIS A 89 15.03 6.09 0.12
C HIS A 89 14.78 6.12 1.63
N ARG A 90 13.84 6.94 2.09
CA ARG A 90 13.46 7.00 3.52
C ARG A 90 12.86 5.67 3.99
N TYR A 91 12.00 5.06 3.16
CA TYR A 91 11.42 3.76 3.44
C TYR A 91 12.49 2.66 3.57
N LEU A 92 13.42 2.58 2.62
CA LEU A 92 14.51 1.59 2.65
C LEU A 92 15.40 1.76 3.88
N LYS A 93 15.71 3.01 4.27
CA LYS A 93 16.49 3.31 5.47
C LYS A 93 15.77 2.80 6.73
N GLU A 94 14.50 3.08 6.90
CA GLU A 94 13.68 2.62 8.03
C GLU A 94 13.48 1.10 8.05
N MET A 95 13.47 0.46 6.89
CA MET A 95 13.38 -1.00 6.75
C MET A 95 14.73 -1.71 6.94
N GLY A 96 15.86 -0.98 6.97
CA GLY A 96 17.22 -1.52 7.10
C GLY A 96 17.83 -2.02 5.79
N TYR A 97 17.32 -1.58 4.64
CA TYR A 97 17.79 -1.98 3.31
C TYR A 97 18.61 -0.89 2.60
N ARG A 98 19.13 0.11 3.32
CA ARG A 98 19.92 1.22 2.75
C ARG A 98 21.16 1.53 3.58
N GLU A 99 21.87 0.50 4.00
CA GLU A 99 23.17 0.67 4.64
C GLU A 99 24.24 1.03 3.59
N PRO A 100 25.31 1.76 3.97
CA PRO A 100 26.43 2.03 3.08
C PRO A 100 27.02 0.72 2.51
N GLY A 101 27.13 0.64 1.18
CA GLY A 101 27.60 -0.58 0.49
C GLY A 101 26.49 -1.59 0.15
N GLN A 102 25.24 -1.35 0.52
CA GLN A 102 24.11 -2.18 0.12
C GLN A 102 23.80 -1.98 -1.38
N PRO A 103 23.85 -3.03 -2.23
CA PRO A 103 23.51 -2.90 -3.65
C PRO A 103 22.01 -2.59 -3.81
N LEU A 104 21.68 -1.65 -4.68
CA LEU A 104 20.32 -1.17 -4.85
C LEU A 104 20.01 -0.84 -6.31
N LEU A 105 18.87 -1.35 -6.79
CA LEU A 105 18.27 -1.00 -8.07
C LEU A 105 16.88 -0.42 -7.83
N ILE A 106 16.59 0.72 -8.45
CA ILE A 106 15.25 1.35 -8.42
C ILE A 106 14.79 1.61 -9.85
N TYR A 107 13.61 1.08 -10.17
CA TYR A 107 12.96 1.23 -11.45
C TYR A 107 11.65 2.00 -11.29
N SER A 108 11.38 2.95 -12.19
CA SER A 108 10.07 3.56 -12.36
C SER A 108 9.31 2.84 -13.46
N HIS A 109 8.06 2.44 -13.20
CA HIS A 109 7.20 1.80 -14.17
C HIS A 109 6.11 2.77 -14.65
N HIS A 110 5.84 2.73 -15.97
CA HIS A 110 4.92 3.64 -16.65
C HIS A 110 3.76 2.90 -17.34
N ASP A 111 3.57 1.63 -17.07
CA ASP A 111 2.59 0.76 -17.74
C ASP A 111 1.27 0.60 -16.99
N THR A 112 1.02 1.43 -16.00
CA THR A 112 -0.23 1.48 -15.23
C THR A 112 -0.62 2.92 -14.94
N ASP A 113 -1.90 3.14 -14.61
CA ASP A 113 -2.44 4.47 -14.23
C ASP A 113 -1.89 4.99 -12.90
N ASN A 114 -1.24 4.14 -12.11
CA ASN A 114 -0.65 4.49 -10.83
C ASN A 114 0.86 4.59 -10.95
N ALA A 115 1.44 5.72 -10.56
CA ALA A 115 2.88 5.85 -10.48
C ALA A 115 3.44 4.89 -9.42
N HIS A 116 4.44 4.10 -9.79
CA HIS A 116 5.05 3.12 -8.90
C HIS A 116 6.52 2.85 -9.21
N LEU A 117 7.25 2.54 -8.14
CA LEU A 117 8.65 2.14 -8.20
C LEU A 117 8.79 0.66 -7.85
N HIS A 118 9.65 -0.04 -8.56
CA HIS A 118 10.14 -1.36 -8.19
C HIS A 118 11.57 -1.25 -7.67
N ILE A 119 11.81 -1.81 -6.50
CA ILE A 119 13.08 -1.74 -5.79
C ILE A 119 13.60 -3.15 -5.59
N VAL A 120 14.83 -3.42 -6.02
CA VAL A 120 15.47 -4.72 -5.88
C VAL A 120 16.80 -4.55 -5.16
N THR A 121 17.00 -5.33 -4.08
CA THR A 121 18.22 -5.38 -3.28
C THR A 121 18.39 -6.74 -2.64
N SER A 122 19.45 -6.93 -1.86
CA SER A 122 19.71 -8.15 -1.12
C SER A 122 19.17 -8.10 0.31
N ARG A 123 18.75 -9.25 0.84
CA ARG A 123 18.47 -9.47 2.27
C ARG A 123 19.73 -9.72 3.11
N VAL A 124 20.89 -9.72 2.46
CA VAL A 124 22.19 -9.78 3.10
C VAL A 124 22.69 -8.36 3.26
N ALA A 125 23.03 -7.96 4.47
CA ALA A 125 23.63 -6.66 4.74
C ALA A 125 25.10 -6.62 4.33
N PRO A 126 25.74 -5.44 4.21
CA PRO A 126 27.14 -5.32 3.80
C PRO A 126 28.14 -6.06 4.70
N ASP A 127 27.82 -6.27 5.97
CA ASP A 127 28.60 -7.05 6.93
C ASP A 127 28.28 -8.56 6.92
N GLY A 128 27.44 -9.02 5.99
CA GLY A 128 27.05 -10.41 5.82
C GLY A 128 25.90 -10.90 6.71
N HIS A 129 25.39 -10.08 7.65
CA HIS A 129 24.25 -10.52 8.45
C HIS A 129 22.95 -10.51 7.63
N LYS A 130 21.94 -11.25 8.08
CA LYS A 130 20.61 -11.23 7.50
C LYS A 130 19.84 -10.01 8.00
N ILE A 131 19.37 -9.16 7.09
CA ILE A 131 18.52 -8.03 7.43
C ILE A 131 17.21 -8.53 8.07
N GLN A 132 16.79 -7.87 9.15
CA GLN A 132 15.57 -8.22 9.88
C GLN A 132 14.36 -8.33 8.95
N HIS A 133 13.75 -9.51 8.89
CA HIS A 133 12.61 -9.77 7.98
C HIS A 133 11.37 -10.32 8.69
N ASP A 134 11.44 -10.51 10.03
CA ASP A 134 10.30 -10.98 10.79
C ASP A 134 9.17 -9.97 10.74
N HIS A 135 7.96 -10.47 10.46
CA HIS A 135 6.78 -9.65 10.27
C HIS A 135 6.97 -8.47 9.30
N GLU A 136 7.86 -8.62 8.32
CA GLU A 136 8.33 -7.61 7.39
C GLU A 136 7.17 -6.82 6.73
N ARG A 137 6.12 -7.52 6.28
CA ARG A 137 4.95 -6.86 5.67
C ARG A 137 4.21 -5.95 6.66
N ARG A 138 4.12 -6.35 7.93
CA ARG A 138 3.50 -5.53 8.97
C ARG A 138 4.38 -4.33 9.29
N ARG A 139 5.69 -4.55 9.46
CA ARG A 139 6.67 -3.48 9.72
C ARG A 139 6.68 -2.48 8.56
N SER A 140 6.70 -2.94 7.31
CA SER A 140 6.60 -2.11 6.12
C SER A 140 5.42 -1.13 6.18
N GLN A 141 4.24 -1.61 6.56
CA GLN A 141 3.07 -0.75 6.67
C GLN A 141 3.21 0.30 7.78
N VAL A 142 3.80 -0.07 8.93
CA VAL A 142 4.08 0.88 10.01
C VAL A 142 5.06 1.96 9.56
N VAL A 143 6.10 1.58 8.82
CA VAL A 143 7.06 2.53 8.26
C VAL A 143 6.38 3.51 7.31
N ILE A 144 5.53 3.02 6.39
CA ILE A 144 4.76 3.88 5.49
C ILE A 144 3.89 4.86 6.25
N ASP A 145 3.11 4.38 7.22
CA ASP A 145 2.23 5.23 8.02
C ASP A 145 3.02 6.33 8.75
N ARG A 146 4.19 5.99 9.31
CA ARG A 146 5.11 6.94 9.96
C ARG A 146 5.62 7.99 8.96
N LEU A 147 6.13 7.56 7.81
CA LEU A 147 6.69 8.46 6.81
C LEU A 147 5.66 9.41 6.19
N LEU A 148 4.41 8.98 6.12
CA LEU A 148 3.29 9.81 5.66
C LEU A 148 2.74 10.72 6.76
N GLY A 149 3.21 10.60 7.99
CA GLY A 149 2.62 11.30 9.14
C GLY A 149 1.18 10.88 9.41
N THR A 150 0.78 9.68 8.97
CA THR A 150 -0.58 9.19 9.08
C THR A 150 -0.68 8.26 10.29
N ASP A 151 -1.16 8.75 11.40
CA ASP A 151 -1.63 7.88 12.48
C ASP A 151 -3.00 7.30 12.09
N ARG A 152 -2.97 6.15 11.43
CA ARG A 152 -4.20 5.46 11.01
C ARG A 152 -5.07 5.07 12.20
N THR A 153 -4.49 4.83 13.35
CA THR A 153 -5.25 4.49 14.56
C THR A 153 -6.02 5.71 15.03
N GLN A 154 -5.35 6.85 15.14
CA GLN A 154 -5.98 8.11 15.52
C GLN A 154 -7.04 8.53 14.48
N LYS A 155 -6.74 8.41 13.20
CA LYS A 155 -7.71 8.68 12.13
C LYS A 155 -8.92 7.75 12.22
N THR A 156 -8.70 6.45 12.47
CA THR A 156 -9.81 5.49 12.62
C THR A 156 -10.69 5.85 13.82
N GLU A 157 -10.11 6.34 14.91
CA GLU A 157 -10.88 6.81 16.07
C GLU A 157 -11.72 8.04 15.74
N GLN A 158 -11.13 9.03 15.08
CA GLN A 158 -11.85 10.22 14.62
C GLN A 158 -12.98 9.88 13.66
N ASP A 159 -12.72 9.03 12.66
CA ASP A 159 -13.72 8.59 11.68
C ASP A 159 -14.83 7.76 12.35
N LEU A 160 -14.49 6.93 13.34
CA LEU A 160 -15.47 6.18 14.14
C LEU A 160 -16.35 7.10 14.98
N GLU A 161 -15.77 8.10 15.65
CA GLU A 161 -16.54 9.08 16.42
C GLU A 161 -17.43 9.93 15.48
N ALA A 162 -16.94 10.31 14.31
CA ALA A 162 -17.77 10.95 13.30
C ALA A 162 -18.91 10.03 12.82
N ALA A 163 -18.62 8.73 12.61
CA ALA A 163 -19.65 7.76 12.26
C ALA A 163 -20.71 7.61 13.37
N LYS A 164 -20.32 7.64 14.65
CA LYS A 164 -21.26 7.57 15.79
C LYS A 164 -22.27 8.74 15.84
N GLN A 165 -22.00 9.85 15.15
CA GLN A 165 -22.96 10.96 15.03
C GLN A 165 -24.15 10.62 14.12
N TYR A 166 -24.01 9.60 13.27
CA TYR A 166 -25.12 9.15 12.44
C TYR A 166 -26.09 8.27 13.22
N ARG A 167 -27.36 8.26 12.81
CA ARG A 167 -28.39 7.40 13.36
C ARG A 167 -28.52 6.14 12.50
N PHE A 168 -28.22 4.99 13.08
CA PHE A 168 -28.28 3.72 12.38
C PHE A 168 -29.52 2.92 12.78
N ALA A 169 -30.15 2.26 11.82
CA ALA A 169 -31.19 1.28 12.08
C ALA A 169 -30.66 -0.17 12.03
N SER A 170 -29.43 -0.37 11.55
CA SER A 170 -28.83 -1.71 11.41
C SER A 170 -27.32 -1.64 11.26
N PHE A 171 -26.68 -2.79 11.51
CA PHE A 171 -25.24 -2.98 11.24
C PHE A 171 -24.86 -2.72 9.77
N ALA A 172 -25.75 -3.06 8.83
CA ALA A 172 -25.51 -2.82 7.41
C ALA A 172 -25.34 -1.31 7.10
N GLN A 173 -26.09 -0.44 7.76
CA GLN A 173 -25.94 1.02 7.60
C GLN A 173 -24.64 1.52 8.21
N PHE A 174 -24.27 1.05 9.40
CA PHE A 174 -22.97 1.36 10.02
C PHE A 174 -21.82 0.92 9.09
N LYS A 175 -21.88 -0.33 8.61
CA LYS A 175 -20.91 -0.86 7.65
C LYS A 175 -20.82 -0.01 6.38
N ALA A 176 -21.94 0.47 5.85
CA ALA A 176 -21.99 1.31 4.65
C ALA A 176 -21.32 2.70 4.89
N VAL A 177 -21.57 3.33 6.04
CA VAL A 177 -20.95 4.62 6.39
C VAL A 177 -19.45 4.45 6.57
N MET A 178 -19.00 3.46 7.37
CA MET A 178 -17.58 3.18 7.51
C MET A 178 -16.93 2.78 6.18
N GLY A 179 -17.66 2.05 5.33
CA GLY A 179 -17.22 1.70 3.98
C GLY A 179 -17.01 2.93 3.09
N SER A 180 -17.85 3.96 3.20
CA SER A 180 -17.66 5.23 2.48
C SER A 180 -16.42 6.03 2.94
N MET A 181 -15.94 5.77 4.15
CA MET A 181 -14.71 6.32 4.73
C MET A 181 -13.48 5.45 4.41
N GLY A 182 -13.64 4.35 3.65
CA GLY A 182 -12.55 3.47 3.22
C GLY A 182 -12.23 2.32 4.18
N TYR A 183 -13.16 1.96 5.07
CA TYR A 183 -13.02 0.85 6.01
C TYR A 183 -13.81 -0.38 5.58
N GLU A 184 -13.21 -1.54 5.78
CA GLU A 184 -13.90 -2.83 5.78
C GLU A 184 -14.34 -3.16 7.22
N VAL A 185 -15.64 -3.40 7.42
CA VAL A 185 -16.20 -3.71 8.75
C VAL A 185 -16.87 -5.08 8.71
N PHE A 186 -16.55 -5.93 9.69
CA PHE A 186 -17.14 -7.26 9.83
C PHE A 186 -17.30 -7.65 11.31
N GLN A 187 -18.21 -8.62 11.56
CA GLN A 187 -18.45 -9.17 12.87
C GLN A 187 -17.83 -10.56 12.95
N LYS A 188 -17.20 -10.85 14.09
CA LYS A 188 -16.67 -12.19 14.41
C LYS A 188 -16.54 -12.34 15.93
N ASP A 189 -16.95 -13.50 16.44
CA ASP A 189 -16.79 -13.89 17.85
C ASP A 189 -17.24 -12.80 18.85
N GLY A 190 -18.46 -12.24 18.64
CA GLY A 190 -19.02 -11.19 19.50
C GLY A 190 -18.33 -9.83 19.44
N ASN A 191 -17.47 -9.61 18.44
CA ASN A 191 -16.75 -8.36 18.24
C ASN A 191 -16.99 -7.81 16.84
N VAL A 192 -16.87 -6.49 16.71
CA VAL A 192 -16.82 -5.76 15.45
C VAL A 192 -15.36 -5.37 15.18
N PHE A 193 -14.89 -5.68 13.99
CA PHE A 193 -13.55 -5.36 13.52
C PHE A 193 -13.64 -4.30 12.44
N ILE A 194 -12.85 -3.23 12.60
CA ILE A 194 -12.69 -2.15 11.63
C ILE A 194 -11.31 -2.33 11.00
N LYS A 195 -11.26 -2.58 9.70
CA LYS A 195 -10.06 -2.90 8.95
C LYS A 195 -9.84 -1.85 7.84
N GLN A 196 -8.60 -1.45 7.63
CA GLN A 196 -8.18 -0.57 6.53
C GLN A 196 -6.79 -0.99 6.04
N GLY A 197 -6.59 -1.01 4.72
CA GLY A 197 -5.30 -1.38 4.13
C GLY A 197 -4.83 -2.80 4.53
N GLY A 198 -5.75 -3.75 4.65
CA GLY A 198 -5.43 -5.13 5.04
C GLY A 198 -5.20 -5.36 6.54
N ARG A 199 -5.24 -4.30 7.39
CA ARG A 199 -5.00 -4.39 8.85
C ARG A 199 -6.25 -4.05 9.64
N ILE A 200 -6.44 -4.76 10.77
CA ILE A 200 -7.42 -4.39 11.79
C ILE A 200 -6.87 -3.15 12.51
N GLN A 201 -7.59 -2.03 12.42
CA GLN A 201 -7.28 -0.77 13.06
C GLN A 201 -7.93 -0.68 14.45
N LYS A 202 -9.15 -1.19 14.57
CA LYS A 202 -9.92 -1.20 15.82
C LYS A 202 -10.71 -2.49 15.97
N LYS A 203 -10.83 -2.95 17.22
CA LYS A 203 -11.72 -4.03 17.65
C LYS A 203 -12.62 -3.47 18.73
N LEU A 204 -13.93 -3.67 18.63
CA LEU A 204 -14.94 -3.19 19.55
C LEU A 204 -15.88 -4.32 19.93
N PRO A 205 -16.42 -4.35 21.17
CA PRO A 205 -17.51 -5.26 21.51
C PRO A 205 -18.71 -4.99 20.60
N GLN A 206 -19.35 -6.07 20.12
CA GLN A 206 -20.54 -5.94 19.27
C GLN A 206 -21.67 -5.17 19.96
N ALA A 207 -21.82 -5.33 21.27
CA ALA A 207 -22.81 -4.63 22.08
C ALA A 207 -22.65 -3.09 22.02
N GLU A 208 -21.43 -2.57 21.90
CA GLU A 208 -21.18 -1.13 21.77
C GLU A 208 -21.77 -0.57 20.48
N ILE A 209 -21.59 -1.29 19.38
CA ILE A 209 -22.15 -0.89 18.09
C ILE A 209 -23.66 -1.10 18.03
N GLU A 210 -24.18 -2.18 18.63
CA GLU A 210 -25.62 -2.44 18.72
C GLU A 210 -26.35 -1.38 19.54
N ALA A 211 -25.69 -0.80 20.54
CA ALA A 211 -26.25 0.30 21.34
C ALA A 211 -26.55 1.55 20.46
N LEU A 212 -25.83 1.73 19.36
CA LEU A 212 -26.10 2.82 18.40
C LEU A 212 -27.42 2.58 17.63
N PHE A 213 -27.82 1.31 17.44
CA PHE A 213 -29.03 0.97 16.67
C PHE A 213 -30.31 1.13 17.48
N LYS A 214 -30.26 0.96 18.81
CA LYS A 214 -31.43 1.15 19.70
C LYS A 214 -31.99 2.58 19.67
N LYS A 215 -31.19 3.54 19.20
CA LYS A 215 -31.58 4.93 18.98
C LYS A 215 -31.95 5.22 17.53
N GLY A 216 -32.01 4.18 16.66
CA GLY A 216 -32.30 4.30 15.25
C GLY A 216 -33.72 4.81 15.01
N TYR A 217 -33.80 6.03 14.46
CA TYR A 217 -35.06 6.63 14.03
C TYR A 217 -35.26 6.31 12.55
N GLN A 218 -36.42 5.67 12.23
CA GLN A 218 -36.83 5.53 10.85
C GLN A 218 -37.68 6.74 10.44
N ASP A 219 -37.04 7.73 9.84
CA ASP A 219 -37.75 8.82 9.19
C ASP A 219 -38.32 8.32 7.85
N LYS A 220 -39.57 7.85 7.91
CA LYS A 220 -40.30 7.34 6.73
C LYS A 220 -40.50 8.41 5.66
N ALA A 221 -40.68 9.65 6.05
CA ALA A 221 -40.86 10.79 5.12
C ALA A 221 -39.56 11.06 4.38
N ARG A 222 -38.43 11.16 5.10
CA ARG A 222 -37.10 11.36 4.52
C ARG A 222 -36.66 10.17 3.65
N ASN A 223 -36.95 8.94 4.09
CA ASN A 223 -36.68 7.75 3.27
C ASN A 223 -37.48 7.74 1.96
N ARG A 224 -38.74 8.18 1.99
CA ARG A 224 -39.56 8.35 0.77
C ARG A 224 -38.97 9.41 -0.14
N GLN A 225 -38.55 10.55 0.41
CA GLN A 225 -37.95 11.65 -0.33
C GLN A 225 -36.64 11.21 -0.98
N LEU A 226 -35.71 10.56 -0.21
CA LEU A 226 -34.45 10.02 -0.73
C LEU A 226 -34.67 8.99 -1.85
N ARG A 227 -35.66 8.10 -1.69
CA ARG A 227 -36.02 7.12 -2.73
C ARG A 227 -36.52 7.81 -4.00
N ALA A 228 -37.28 8.86 -3.86
CA ALA A 228 -37.79 9.65 -5.01
C ALA A 228 -36.64 10.36 -5.75
N TYR A 229 -35.68 10.94 -5.01
CA TYR A 229 -34.47 11.52 -5.58
C TYR A 229 -33.61 10.47 -6.29
N LEU A 230 -33.31 9.36 -5.62
CA LEU A 230 -32.54 8.26 -6.22
C LEU A 230 -33.21 7.73 -7.49
N LYS A 231 -34.53 7.56 -7.49
CA LYS A 231 -35.29 7.13 -8.69
C LYS A 231 -35.16 8.14 -9.81
N LYS A 232 -35.27 9.46 -9.50
CA LYS A 232 -35.16 10.54 -10.48
C LYS A 232 -33.81 10.58 -11.18
N TYR A 233 -32.74 10.39 -10.43
CA TYR A 233 -31.35 10.52 -10.96
C TYR A 233 -30.75 9.21 -11.45
N ARG A 234 -31.25 8.06 -11.00
CA ARG A 234 -30.76 6.73 -11.41
C ARG A 234 -30.73 6.55 -12.92
N ASP A 235 -31.76 7.03 -13.59
CA ASP A 235 -31.98 6.80 -15.03
C ASP A 235 -31.29 7.89 -15.88
N VAL A 236 -30.68 8.92 -15.24
CA VAL A 236 -30.02 10.06 -15.90
C VAL A 236 -28.51 10.03 -15.72
N CYS A 237 -28.00 9.39 -14.65
CA CYS A 237 -26.58 9.30 -14.34
C CYS A 237 -25.99 7.99 -14.85
N ALA A 238 -24.85 8.07 -15.56
CA ALA A 238 -24.19 6.92 -16.13
C ALA A 238 -23.39 6.09 -15.09
N ASN A 239 -22.98 6.71 -13.97
CA ASN A 239 -22.19 6.07 -12.92
C ASN A 239 -22.47 6.66 -11.54
N LYS A 240 -21.86 6.03 -10.50
CA LYS A 240 -22.04 6.41 -9.09
C LYS A 240 -21.48 7.81 -8.77
N GLU A 241 -20.40 8.19 -9.41
CA GLU A 241 -19.72 9.47 -9.16
C GLU A 241 -20.58 10.64 -9.71
N GLU A 242 -21.16 10.46 -10.86
CA GLU A 242 -22.09 11.41 -11.46
C GLU A 242 -23.35 11.55 -10.61
N LEU A 243 -23.92 10.43 -10.13
CA LEU A 243 -25.03 10.45 -9.19
C LEU A 243 -24.70 11.21 -7.91
N GLN A 244 -23.51 11.00 -7.34
CA GLN A 244 -23.07 11.71 -6.14
C GLN A 244 -22.89 13.22 -6.38
N LYS A 245 -22.44 13.62 -7.57
CA LYS A 245 -22.29 15.02 -7.96
C LYS A 245 -23.66 15.72 -8.11
N GLU A 246 -24.60 15.05 -8.74
CA GLU A 246 -25.97 15.58 -8.91
C GLU A 246 -26.74 15.66 -7.57
N MET A 247 -26.53 14.71 -6.68
CA MET A 247 -27.14 14.71 -5.34
C MET A 247 -26.55 15.74 -4.37
N LYS A 248 -25.43 16.37 -4.70
CA LYS A 248 -24.80 17.45 -3.90
C LYS A 248 -25.25 18.85 -4.32
N LYS A 249 -25.93 19.00 -5.47
CA LYS A 249 -26.59 20.22 -5.91
C LYS A 249 -27.92 20.40 -5.17
#